data_957860e120fefb398580b26e0984967e
#
_entry.id   957860e120fefb398580b26e0984967e
#
_cell.length_a   1.000
_cell.length_b   1.000
_cell.length_c   1.000
_cell.angle_alpha   90.00
_cell.angle_beta   90.00
_cell.angle_gamma   90.00
#
_symmetry.space_group_name_H-M   'P 1'
#
loop_
_entity.id
_entity.type
_entity.pdbx_description
1 polymer ?
#
loop_
_entity_poly.entity_id
_entity_poly.type
_entity_poly.pdbx_seq_one_letter_code
_entity_poly.pdbx_strand_id
1 'polypeptide(L)'
;MKILVYGAGVLGCNLARNLLRAGKDVTLLARGNWAAEIKQNGLRIKDKFSLRTSVSRIPVVTELAPDAMYDVIFVVLRYTQLDSVLDMLRANRTKNIVFVGNNVQTKALAAALPEKNVLFAFALSAGHREVDRVVSIDLKKITIGQLPGAISNKQLIGRIFHGTKYKVVYEPNMEDYLLCHAAFVMPAAFACYKTDGDLKKLRGDTAYLNRVLDANIEGYRAIRDAGHAILPKEDADFEGEKYRKTCLRFFKLMCATSLGKLCASDHAMNAIDEMSALNRDLKKFFDENGAAYPVWQALEAEAGRYLQ
;
A
#
# COMPACT_ATOMS: atom_id res chain seq x y z
N MET A 1 17.05 -16.82 -7.50
CA MET A 1 16.23 -15.70 -8.03
C MET A 1 16.80 -14.45 -7.43
N LYS A 2 17.27 -13.54 -8.28
CA LYS A 2 17.88 -12.26 -7.90
C LYS A 2 16.81 -11.17 -7.89
N ILE A 3 16.58 -10.54 -6.74
CA ILE A 3 15.48 -9.62 -6.50
C ILE A 3 16.00 -8.27 -6.05
N LEU A 4 15.54 -7.20 -6.68
CA LEU A 4 15.72 -5.85 -6.15
C LEU A 4 14.44 -5.40 -5.45
N VAL A 5 14.59 -4.89 -4.23
CA VAL A 5 13.54 -4.13 -3.55
C VAL A 5 13.93 -2.65 -3.62
N TYR A 6 13.26 -1.92 -4.48
CA TYR A 6 13.49 -0.49 -4.68
C TYR A 6 12.61 0.32 -3.74
N GLY A 7 13.21 0.81 -2.69
CA GLY A 7 12.56 1.57 -1.62
C GLY A 7 12.67 0.89 -0.26
N ALA A 8 13.37 1.53 0.66
CA ALA A 8 13.66 1.06 2.01
C ALA A 8 12.76 1.74 3.06
N GLY A 9 11.47 1.88 2.73
CA GLY A 9 10.41 2.23 3.68
C GLY A 9 9.98 1.03 4.52
N VAL A 10 8.90 1.16 5.28
CA VAL A 10 8.38 0.08 6.14
C VAL A 10 8.05 -1.18 5.34
N LEU A 11 7.26 -1.04 4.27
CA LEU A 11 6.85 -2.18 3.44
C LEU A 11 8.05 -2.82 2.74
N GLY A 12 8.93 -2.00 2.13
CA GLY A 12 10.11 -2.51 1.42
C GLY A 12 11.09 -3.24 2.34
N CYS A 13 11.34 -2.72 3.53
CA CYS A 13 12.20 -3.38 4.52
C CYS A 13 11.62 -4.73 4.99
N ASN A 14 10.30 -4.80 5.26
CA ASN A 14 9.66 -6.05 5.64
C ASN A 14 9.69 -7.06 4.49
N LEU A 15 9.39 -6.63 3.26
CA LEU A 15 9.44 -7.48 2.07
C LEU A 15 10.85 -8.04 1.85
N ALA A 16 11.86 -7.16 1.84
CA ALA A 16 13.26 -7.55 1.65
C ALA A 16 13.73 -8.55 2.70
N ARG A 17 13.45 -8.30 4.00
CA ARG A 17 13.76 -9.24 5.09
C ARG A 17 13.11 -10.60 4.89
N ASN A 18 11.83 -10.64 4.52
CA ASN A 18 11.08 -11.89 4.42
C ASN A 18 11.52 -12.72 3.20
N LEU A 19 11.83 -12.07 2.09
CA LEU A 19 12.41 -12.73 0.90
C LEU A 19 13.82 -13.26 1.19
N LEU A 20 14.67 -12.47 1.86
CA LEU A 20 16.02 -12.89 2.26
C LEU A 20 15.96 -14.12 3.19
N ARG A 21 15.04 -14.13 4.16
CA ARG A 21 14.85 -15.27 5.07
C ARG A 21 14.36 -16.54 4.37
N ALA A 22 13.74 -16.41 3.21
CA ALA A 22 13.36 -17.53 2.35
C ALA A 22 14.48 -17.97 1.39
N GLY A 23 15.71 -17.48 1.59
CA GLY A 23 16.87 -17.85 0.79
C GLY A 23 16.91 -17.20 -0.60
N LYS A 24 16.19 -16.09 -0.83
CA LYS A 24 16.28 -15.34 -2.08
C LYS A 24 17.53 -14.45 -2.08
N ASP A 25 18.12 -14.24 -3.25
CA ASP A 25 19.18 -13.26 -3.47
C ASP A 25 18.56 -11.87 -3.57
N VAL A 26 18.56 -11.13 -2.46
CA VAL A 26 17.84 -9.85 -2.33
C VAL A 26 18.82 -8.72 -2.16
N THR A 27 18.67 -7.71 -3.01
CA THR A 27 19.33 -6.40 -2.89
C THR A 27 18.29 -5.37 -2.51
N LEU A 28 18.62 -4.48 -1.58
CA LEU A 28 17.75 -3.37 -1.17
C LEU A 28 18.29 -2.05 -1.74
N LEU A 29 17.46 -1.29 -2.43
CA LEU A 29 17.81 0.06 -2.84
C LEU A 29 17.35 1.06 -1.78
N ALA A 30 18.32 1.73 -1.17
CA ALA A 30 18.11 2.75 -0.15
C ALA A 30 19.02 3.96 -0.43
N ARG A 31 18.66 5.14 0.08
CA ARG A 31 19.39 6.38 -0.18
C ARG A 31 19.80 7.09 1.13
N GLY A 32 20.79 7.96 1.03
CA GLY A 32 21.25 8.84 2.11
C GLY A 32 21.71 8.10 3.37
N ASN A 33 21.49 8.70 4.52
CA ASN A 33 21.94 8.17 5.82
C ASN A 33 21.35 6.81 6.15
N TRP A 34 20.12 6.52 5.66
CA TRP A 34 19.49 5.23 5.87
C TRP A 34 20.20 4.09 5.12
N ALA A 35 20.70 4.36 3.92
CA ALA A 35 21.53 3.40 3.20
C ALA A 35 22.86 3.13 3.93
N ALA A 36 23.50 4.17 4.46
CA ALA A 36 24.72 4.04 5.26
C ALA A 36 24.48 3.23 6.53
N GLU A 37 23.40 3.52 7.24
CA GLU A 37 22.99 2.79 8.46
C GLU A 37 22.80 1.29 8.19
N ILE A 38 22.05 0.94 7.13
CA ILE A 38 21.82 -0.47 6.78
C ILE A 38 23.10 -1.17 6.37
N LYS A 39 23.98 -0.50 5.59
CA LYS A 39 25.28 -1.06 5.18
C LYS A 39 26.16 -1.37 6.38
N GLN A 40 26.22 -0.46 7.34
CA GLN A 40 27.08 -0.58 8.53
C GLN A 40 26.52 -1.58 9.55
N ASN A 41 25.25 -1.44 9.91
CA ASN A 41 24.65 -2.10 11.07
C ASN A 41 23.69 -3.24 10.68
N GLY A 42 23.37 -3.40 9.38
CA GLY A 42 22.35 -4.30 8.88
C GLY A 42 20.94 -3.71 8.98
N LEU A 43 20.02 -4.29 8.24
CA LEU A 43 18.60 -3.91 8.29
C LEU A 43 17.98 -4.38 9.60
N ARG A 44 17.67 -3.43 10.47
CA ARG A 44 17.05 -3.66 11.78
C ARG A 44 15.55 -3.46 11.70
N ILE A 45 14.78 -4.48 12.11
CA ILE A 45 13.32 -4.39 12.17
C ILE A 45 12.85 -4.87 13.54
N LYS A 46 12.20 -3.97 14.29
CA LYS A 46 11.53 -4.26 15.55
C LYS A 46 10.08 -4.63 15.27
N ASP A 47 9.72 -5.85 15.60
CA ASP A 47 8.33 -6.30 15.56
C ASP A 47 7.55 -5.76 16.75
N LYS A 48 6.43 -5.11 16.48
CA LYS A 48 5.64 -4.42 17.51
C LYS A 48 4.89 -5.36 18.44
N PHE A 49 4.52 -6.55 17.96
CA PHE A 49 3.81 -7.53 18.78
C PHE A 49 4.77 -8.33 19.68
N SER A 50 5.83 -8.88 19.09
CA SER A 50 6.78 -9.69 19.84
C SER A 50 7.85 -8.86 20.57
N LEU A 51 7.93 -7.56 20.28
CA LEU A 51 8.96 -6.63 20.77
C LEU A 51 10.40 -7.03 20.40
N ARG A 52 10.57 -8.07 19.58
CA ARG A 52 11.89 -8.57 19.15
C ARG A 52 12.43 -7.74 18.00
N THR A 53 13.72 -7.42 18.04
CA THR A 53 14.43 -6.80 16.93
C THR A 53 15.19 -7.88 16.16
N SER A 54 14.97 -7.92 14.85
CA SER A 54 15.75 -8.75 13.95
C SER A 54 16.76 -7.89 13.20
N VAL A 55 17.94 -8.42 12.95
CA VAL A 55 18.97 -7.82 12.10
C VAL A 55 19.17 -8.72 10.89
N SER A 56 19.19 -8.12 9.70
CA SER A 56 19.44 -8.84 8.43
C SER A 56 20.60 -8.19 7.70
N ARG A 57 21.62 -8.94 7.37
CA ARG A 57 22.70 -8.50 6.48
C ARG A 57 22.17 -8.61 5.05
N ILE A 58 21.95 -7.48 4.40
CA ILE A 58 21.39 -7.38 3.06
C ILE A 58 22.27 -6.46 2.21
N PRO A 59 22.63 -6.83 0.97
CA PRO A 59 23.28 -5.92 0.03
C PRO A 59 22.44 -4.67 -0.19
N VAL A 60 23.10 -3.49 -0.15
CA VAL A 60 22.44 -2.21 -0.36
C VAL A 60 23.11 -1.46 -1.50
N VAL A 61 22.28 -1.04 -2.47
CA VAL A 61 22.66 -0.13 -3.55
C VAL A 61 21.95 1.22 -3.37
N THR A 62 22.51 2.28 -3.92
CA THR A 62 21.95 3.63 -3.83
C THR A 62 21.26 4.09 -5.09
N GLU A 63 21.49 3.36 -6.19
CA GLU A 63 20.93 3.62 -7.51
C GLU A 63 20.66 2.30 -8.26
N LEU A 64 19.80 2.33 -9.24
CA LEU A 64 19.57 1.25 -10.19
C LEU A 64 20.36 1.51 -11.46
N ALA A 65 21.50 0.81 -11.62
CA ALA A 65 22.28 0.92 -12.84
C ALA A 65 21.50 0.35 -14.05
N PRO A 66 21.58 0.96 -15.25
CA PRO A 66 20.83 0.52 -16.43
C PRO A 66 21.14 -0.91 -16.86
N ASP A 67 22.38 -1.35 -16.69
CA ASP A 67 22.86 -2.68 -17.04
C ASP A 67 22.66 -3.74 -15.94
N ALA A 68 22.31 -3.31 -14.72
CA ALA A 68 21.98 -4.23 -13.63
C ALA A 68 20.76 -5.08 -14.00
N MET A 69 20.87 -6.39 -13.81
CA MET A 69 19.81 -7.33 -14.18
C MET A 69 19.33 -8.10 -12.95
N TYR A 70 18.01 -8.07 -12.77
CA TYR A 70 17.30 -8.83 -11.73
C TYR A 70 16.23 -9.71 -12.38
N ASP A 71 15.81 -10.76 -11.69
CA ASP A 71 14.65 -11.55 -12.11
C ASP A 71 13.35 -10.76 -11.91
N VAL A 72 13.32 -9.91 -10.86
CA VAL A 72 12.20 -9.00 -10.55
C VAL A 72 12.68 -7.78 -9.75
N ILE A 73 12.08 -6.63 -10.04
CA ILE A 73 12.19 -5.40 -9.23
C ILE A 73 10.86 -5.13 -8.55
N PHE A 74 10.85 -5.09 -7.22
CA PHE A 74 9.74 -4.55 -6.44
C PHE A 74 9.96 -3.06 -6.23
N VAL A 75 9.07 -2.24 -6.76
CA VAL A 75 9.06 -0.78 -6.56
C VAL A 75 8.14 -0.47 -5.39
N VAL A 76 8.75 -0.15 -4.24
CA VAL A 76 8.06 0.05 -2.96
C VAL A 76 8.26 1.51 -2.55
N LEU A 77 7.64 2.39 -3.28
CA LEU A 77 7.70 3.84 -3.13
C LEU A 77 6.31 4.40 -2.82
N ARG A 78 6.26 5.64 -2.35
CA ARG A 78 4.99 6.36 -2.22
C ARG A 78 4.38 6.61 -3.59
N TYR A 79 3.07 6.67 -3.64
CA TYR A 79 2.30 6.95 -4.86
C TYR A 79 2.84 8.16 -5.63
N THR A 80 3.10 9.26 -4.94
CA THR A 80 3.66 10.50 -5.52
C THR A 80 5.08 10.41 -6.07
N GLN A 81 5.78 9.30 -5.81
CA GLN A 81 7.16 9.10 -6.26
C GLN A 81 7.28 8.17 -7.47
N LEU A 82 6.19 7.52 -7.88
CA LEU A 82 6.23 6.47 -8.89
C LEU A 82 6.69 7.00 -10.26
N ASP A 83 6.18 8.16 -10.68
CA ASP A 83 6.54 8.74 -11.97
C ASP A 83 8.04 9.07 -12.08
N SER A 84 8.66 9.47 -10.98
CA SER A 84 10.09 9.86 -10.95
C SER A 84 11.06 8.71 -11.24
N VAL A 85 10.58 7.46 -11.24
CA VAL A 85 11.44 6.28 -11.47
C VAL A 85 11.13 5.56 -12.77
N LEU A 86 10.11 6.00 -13.54
CA LEU A 86 9.68 5.30 -14.76
C LEU A 86 10.76 5.26 -15.84
N ASP A 87 11.46 6.35 -16.09
CA ASP A 87 12.53 6.39 -17.12
C ASP A 87 13.68 5.44 -16.78
N MET A 88 14.06 5.38 -15.51
CA MET A 88 15.09 4.45 -15.05
C MET A 88 14.62 2.99 -15.13
N LEU A 89 13.38 2.71 -14.78
CA LEU A 89 12.80 1.36 -14.92
C LEU A 89 12.68 0.96 -16.40
N ARG A 90 12.37 1.90 -17.30
CA ARG A 90 12.31 1.68 -18.74
C ARG A 90 13.68 1.32 -19.30
N ALA A 91 14.72 2.08 -18.91
CA ALA A 91 16.09 1.87 -19.36
C ALA A 91 16.74 0.60 -18.80
N ASN A 92 16.35 0.15 -17.59
CA ASN A 92 16.91 -1.03 -16.97
C ASN A 92 16.49 -2.32 -17.69
N ARG A 93 17.38 -3.32 -17.74
CA ARG A 93 17.17 -4.59 -18.49
C ARG A 93 16.17 -5.54 -17.85
N THR A 94 15.85 -5.39 -16.57
CA THR A 94 14.90 -6.27 -15.86
C THR A 94 13.52 -6.19 -16.49
N LYS A 95 12.91 -7.34 -16.76
CA LYS A 95 11.59 -7.41 -17.41
C LYS A 95 10.41 -7.37 -16.44
N ASN A 96 10.54 -7.96 -15.25
CA ASN A 96 9.45 -8.06 -14.30
C ASN A 96 9.51 -6.92 -13.29
N ILE A 97 8.49 -6.08 -13.28
CA ILE A 97 8.34 -4.93 -12.37
C ILE A 97 7.07 -5.14 -11.53
N VAL A 98 7.18 -5.01 -10.22
CA VAL A 98 6.05 -5.12 -9.29
C VAL A 98 5.93 -3.82 -8.50
N PHE A 99 4.89 -3.04 -8.74
CA PHE A 99 4.58 -1.87 -7.93
C PHE A 99 3.85 -2.29 -6.66
N VAL A 100 4.32 -1.83 -5.49
CA VAL A 100 3.77 -2.24 -4.19
C VAL A 100 3.34 -1.02 -3.39
N GLY A 101 2.07 -0.94 -3.08
CA GLY A 101 1.47 0.15 -2.29
C GLY A 101 0.15 0.64 -2.87
N ASN A 102 -0.31 1.79 -2.37
CA ASN A 102 -1.49 2.44 -2.90
C ASN A 102 -1.26 2.89 -4.35
N ASN A 103 -2.24 2.67 -5.20
CA ASN A 103 -2.17 3.09 -6.60
C ASN A 103 -3.55 3.08 -7.25
N VAL A 104 -3.94 4.21 -7.84
CA VAL A 104 -5.18 4.33 -8.63
C VAL A 104 -4.91 4.64 -10.10
N GLN A 105 -3.62 4.70 -10.50
CA GLN A 105 -3.20 4.94 -11.89
C GLN A 105 -2.49 3.73 -12.50
N THR A 106 -2.96 2.54 -12.20
CA THR A 106 -2.31 1.28 -12.59
C THR A 106 -2.14 1.13 -14.10
N LYS A 107 -3.15 1.52 -14.89
CA LYS A 107 -3.10 1.51 -16.35
C LYS A 107 -2.03 2.47 -16.89
N ALA A 108 -1.94 3.68 -16.35
CA ALA A 108 -0.95 4.67 -16.78
C ALA A 108 0.48 4.18 -16.51
N LEU A 109 0.73 3.59 -15.33
CA LEU A 109 2.05 3.01 -15.02
C LEU A 109 2.40 1.84 -15.93
N ALA A 110 1.45 0.95 -16.23
CA ALA A 110 1.69 -0.16 -17.14
C ALA A 110 1.95 0.34 -18.57
N ALA A 111 1.19 1.32 -19.05
CA ALA A 111 1.38 1.94 -20.37
C ALA A 111 2.73 2.68 -20.49
N ALA A 112 3.23 3.26 -19.41
CA ALA A 112 4.54 3.89 -19.37
C ALA A 112 5.71 2.89 -19.49
N LEU A 113 5.47 1.58 -19.29
CA LEU A 113 6.48 0.51 -19.33
C LEU A 113 6.08 -0.61 -20.30
N PRO A 114 5.86 -0.32 -21.60
CA PRO A 114 5.26 -1.28 -22.56
C PRO A 114 6.12 -2.53 -22.77
N GLU A 115 7.44 -2.43 -22.60
CA GLU A 115 8.40 -3.52 -22.77
C GLU A 115 8.58 -4.37 -21.50
N LYS A 116 7.84 -4.06 -20.42
CA LYS A 116 7.94 -4.75 -19.12
C LYS A 116 6.70 -5.57 -18.84
N ASN A 117 6.92 -6.63 -18.07
CA ASN A 117 5.85 -7.36 -17.42
C ASN A 117 5.53 -6.66 -16.09
N VAL A 118 4.46 -5.87 -16.08
CA VAL A 118 4.08 -5.04 -14.92
C VAL A 118 3.03 -5.75 -14.08
N LEU A 119 3.34 -5.91 -12.80
CA LEU A 119 2.44 -6.42 -11.78
C LEU A 119 2.22 -5.35 -10.71
N PHE A 120 1.14 -5.54 -9.96
CA PHE A 120 0.81 -4.70 -8.82
C PHE A 120 0.61 -5.55 -7.58
N ALA A 121 0.89 -4.97 -6.41
CA ALA A 121 0.74 -5.66 -5.15
C ALA A 121 0.37 -4.71 -4.01
N PHE A 122 -0.31 -5.26 -3.02
CA PHE A 122 -0.54 -4.60 -1.74
C PHE A 122 -0.16 -5.52 -0.60
N ALA A 123 0.78 -5.08 0.24
CA ALA A 123 1.27 -5.84 1.39
C ALA A 123 0.69 -5.30 2.69
N LEU A 124 0.10 -6.17 3.51
CA LEU A 124 -0.44 -5.80 4.82
C LEU A 124 0.70 -5.68 5.85
N SER A 125 1.32 -4.53 5.87
CA SER A 125 2.37 -4.16 6.81
C SER A 125 2.21 -2.68 7.16
N ALA A 126 2.37 -2.36 8.44
CA ALA A 126 2.22 -1.01 8.95
C ALA A 126 3.34 -0.67 9.94
N GLY A 127 3.60 0.61 10.15
CA GLY A 127 4.62 1.06 11.07
C GLY A 127 5.28 2.36 10.65
N HIS A 128 6.44 2.63 11.24
CA HIS A 128 7.25 3.81 10.94
C HIS A 128 8.74 3.46 10.94
N ARG A 129 9.52 4.36 10.38
CA ARG A 129 10.97 4.28 10.42
C ARG A 129 11.51 5.22 11.50
N GLU A 130 12.36 4.69 12.37
CA GLU A 130 13.22 5.42 13.28
C GLU A 130 14.59 5.69 12.62
N VAL A 131 15.49 6.33 13.34
CA VAL A 131 16.82 6.67 12.80
C VAL A 131 17.62 5.42 12.43
N ASP A 132 17.58 4.38 13.28
CA ASP A 132 18.41 3.18 13.17
C ASP A 132 17.61 1.89 12.84
N ARG A 133 16.29 1.96 12.76
CA ARG A 133 15.43 0.77 12.57
C ARG A 133 14.07 1.10 11.96
N VAL A 134 13.41 0.05 11.51
CA VAL A 134 11.97 0.05 11.25
C VAL A 134 11.23 -0.55 12.45
N VAL A 135 10.16 0.09 12.90
CA VAL A 135 9.21 -0.46 13.87
C VAL A 135 7.93 -0.80 13.11
N SER A 136 7.54 -2.07 13.08
CA SER A 136 6.42 -2.48 12.23
C SER A 136 5.60 -3.62 12.80
N ILE A 137 4.36 -3.69 12.31
CA ILE A 137 3.52 -4.89 12.31
C ILE A 137 3.53 -5.42 10.88
N ASP A 138 3.91 -6.67 10.71
CA ASP A 138 3.94 -7.35 9.41
C ASP A 138 3.03 -8.58 9.47
N LEU A 139 1.82 -8.45 8.90
CA LEU A 139 0.82 -9.51 8.89
C LEU A 139 1.16 -10.63 7.89
N LYS A 140 2.23 -10.48 7.13
CA LYS A 140 2.71 -11.46 6.14
C LYS A 140 1.61 -11.90 5.18
N LYS A 141 0.75 -10.97 4.80
CA LYS A 141 -0.24 -11.15 3.74
C LYS A 141 0.07 -10.17 2.62
N ILE A 142 0.06 -10.66 1.39
CA ILE A 142 0.24 -9.84 0.20
C ILE A 142 -0.78 -10.26 -0.85
N THR A 143 -1.52 -9.29 -1.39
CA THR A 143 -2.33 -9.46 -2.59
C THR A 143 -1.47 -8.99 -3.76
N ILE A 144 -1.36 -9.80 -4.80
CA ILE A 144 -0.48 -9.51 -5.95
C ILE A 144 -1.05 -10.13 -7.22
N GLY A 145 -0.92 -9.43 -8.32
CA GLY A 145 -1.35 -9.89 -9.64
C GLY A 145 -1.07 -8.88 -10.74
N GLN A 146 -1.84 -8.97 -11.79
CA GLN A 146 -1.73 -8.13 -12.99
C GLN A 146 -3.01 -7.34 -13.25
N LEU A 147 -3.00 -6.55 -14.31
CA LEU A 147 -4.21 -5.89 -14.83
C LEU A 147 -5.11 -6.88 -15.55
N PRO A 148 -6.43 -6.58 -15.67
CA PRO A 148 -7.36 -7.38 -16.46
C PRO A 148 -6.86 -7.57 -17.90
N GLY A 149 -7.03 -8.78 -18.44
CA GLY A 149 -6.61 -9.12 -19.80
C GLY A 149 -5.11 -9.39 -20.00
N ALA A 150 -4.26 -9.09 -19.03
CA ALA A 150 -2.84 -9.42 -19.12
C ALA A 150 -2.56 -10.90 -18.85
N ILE A 151 -1.40 -11.37 -19.34
CA ILE A 151 -0.97 -12.77 -19.17
C ILE A 151 -0.84 -13.11 -17.69
N SER A 152 -1.33 -14.28 -17.31
CA SER A 152 -1.28 -14.75 -15.92
C SER A 152 0.16 -14.93 -15.41
N ASN A 153 0.46 -14.31 -14.30
CA ASN A 153 1.76 -14.35 -13.64
C ASN A 153 1.82 -15.30 -12.43
N LYS A 154 0.85 -16.21 -12.26
CA LYS A 154 0.79 -17.13 -11.11
C LYS A 154 2.09 -17.90 -10.87
N GLN A 155 2.72 -18.41 -11.95
CA GLN A 155 3.98 -19.17 -11.84
C GLN A 155 5.15 -18.30 -11.36
N LEU A 156 5.27 -17.08 -11.88
CA LEU A 156 6.29 -16.13 -11.45
C LEU A 156 6.09 -15.78 -9.97
N ILE A 157 4.86 -15.42 -9.58
CA ILE A 157 4.50 -15.10 -8.19
C ILE A 157 4.80 -16.28 -7.28
N GLY A 158 4.41 -17.50 -7.66
CA GLY A 158 4.71 -18.71 -6.92
C GLY A 158 6.21 -18.91 -6.69
N ARG A 159 7.06 -18.69 -7.71
CA ARG A 159 8.52 -18.78 -7.57
C ARG A 159 9.10 -17.69 -6.66
N ILE A 160 8.59 -16.47 -6.75
CA ILE A 160 9.03 -15.34 -5.90
C ILE A 160 8.80 -15.67 -4.44
N PHE A 161 7.57 -16.08 -4.09
CA PHE A 161 7.15 -16.26 -2.69
C PHE A 161 7.34 -17.67 -2.16
N HIS A 162 7.83 -18.62 -2.96
CA HIS A 162 8.17 -19.97 -2.50
C HIS A 162 9.15 -19.93 -1.32
N GLY A 163 8.83 -20.64 -0.24
CA GLY A 163 9.62 -20.69 0.99
C GLY A 163 9.44 -19.49 1.92
N THR A 164 8.66 -18.47 1.53
CA THR A 164 8.33 -17.34 2.41
C THR A 164 7.18 -17.70 3.36
N LYS A 165 7.04 -16.89 4.42
CA LYS A 165 5.88 -16.98 5.33
C LYS A 165 4.71 -16.11 4.86
N TYR A 166 4.73 -15.58 3.64
CA TYR A 166 3.63 -14.78 3.11
C TYR A 166 2.42 -15.66 2.77
N LYS A 167 1.24 -15.24 3.25
CA LYS A 167 -0.03 -15.65 2.67
C LYS A 167 -0.23 -14.82 1.40
N VAL A 168 0.03 -15.44 0.25
CA VAL A 168 -0.10 -14.79 -1.05
C VAL A 168 -1.54 -14.97 -1.55
N VAL A 169 -2.19 -13.87 -1.87
CA VAL A 169 -3.48 -13.84 -2.56
C VAL A 169 -3.21 -13.39 -3.99
N TYR A 170 -3.48 -14.26 -4.94
CA TYR A 170 -3.39 -13.90 -6.36
C TYR A 170 -4.68 -13.21 -6.80
N GLU A 171 -4.55 -11.98 -7.32
CA GLU A 171 -5.66 -11.20 -7.84
C GLU A 171 -5.43 -10.88 -9.34
N PRO A 172 -6.26 -11.42 -10.24
CA PRO A 172 -6.11 -11.18 -11.67
C PRO A 172 -6.57 -9.77 -12.09
N ASN A 173 -7.26 -9.05 -11.22
CA ASN A 173 -7.74 -7.70 -11.44
C ASN A 173 -7.23 -6.75 -10.35
N MET A 174 -5.92 -6.47 -10.39
CA MET A 174 -5.30 -5.57 -9.40
C MET A 174 -5.72 -4.11 -9.58
N GLU A 175 -6.26 -3.72 -10.73
CA GLU A 175 -6.82 -2.38 -10.92
C GLU A 175 -7.98 -2.14 -9.97
N ASP A 176 -9.02 -2.97 -10.05
CA ASP A 176 -10.22 -2.82 -9.22
C ASP A 176 -9.88 -3.03 -7.74
N TYR A 177 -8.98 -3.98 -7.44
CA TYR A 177 -8.54 -4.22 -6.06
C TYR A 177 -7.90 -2.96 -5.44
N LEU A 178 -7.00 -2.29 -6.14
CA LEU A 178 -6.30 -1.11 -5.62
C LEU A 178 -7.21 0.12 -5.58
N LEU A 179 -8.12 0.24 -6.54
CA LEU A 179 -9.13 1.30 -6.55
C LEU A 179 -10.07 1.17 -5.34
N CYS A 180 -10.61 -0.01 -5.09
CA CYS A 180 -11.42 -0.30 -3.91
C CYS A 180 -10.64 -0.09 -2.61
N HIS A 181 -9.37 -0.54 -2.57
CA HIS A 181 -8.53 -0.34 -1.40
C HIS A 181 -8.33 1.15 -1.10
N ALA A 182 -8.04 1.97 -2.11
CA ALA A 182 -7.89 3.41 -1.95
C ALA A 182 -9.20 4.06 -1.46
N ALA A 183 -10.36 3.67 -2.02
CA ALA A 183 -11.67 4.14 -1.57
C ALA A 183 -12.01 3.72 -0.14
N PHE A 184 -11.48 2.60 0.34
CA PHE A 184 -11.64 2.16 1.73
C PHE A 184 -10.75 2.95 2.71
N VAL A 185 -9.49 3.22 2.35
CA VAL A 185 -8.54 3.84 3.28
C VAL A 185 -8.67 5.36 3.37
N MET A 186 -9.18 6.03 2.33
CA MET A 186 -9.29 7.49 2.34
C MET A 186 -10.24 8.04 3.40
N PRO A 187 -11.48 7.54 3.60
CA PRO A 187 -12.34 7.99 4.69
C PRO A 187 -11.73 7.75 6.09
N ALA A 188 -10.95 6.69 6.25
CA ALA A 188 -10.20 6.44 7.48
C ALA A 188 -9.06 7.47 7.68
N ALA A 189 -8.40 7.91 6.60
CA ALA A 189 -7.41 8.98 6.64
C ALA A 189 -8.04 10.32 7.05
N PHE A 190 -9.24 10.65 6.54
CA PHE A 190 -9.98 11.84 7.00
C PHE A 190 -10.24 11.82 8.50
N ALA A 191 -10.61 10.66 9.07
CA ALA A 191 -10.75 10.50 10.51
C ALA A 191 -9.44 10.74 11.26
N CYS A 192 -8.31 10.29 10.71
CA CYS A 192 -6.98 10.57 11.27
C CYS A 192 -6.68 12.08 11.27
N TYR A 193 -6.96 12.77 10.18
CA TYR A 193 -6.73 14.21 10.06
C TYR A 193 -7.62 15.03 10.99
N LYS A 194 -8.91 14.72 11.06
CA LYS A 194 -9.84 15.37 12.00
C LYS A 194 -9.35 15.30 13.45
N THR A 195 -8.67 14.23 13.80
CA THR A 195 -8.23 13.98 15.18
C THR A 195 -6.75 14.28 15.43
N ASP A 196 -6.05 14.89 14.45
CA ASP A 196 -4.61 15.13 14.52
C ASP A 196 -3.81 13.84 14.82
N GLY A 197 -4.24 12.72 14.20
CA GLY A 197 -3.61 11.42 14.33
C GLY A 197 -4.00 10.64 15.60
N ASP A 198 -4.82 11.18 16.47
CA ASP A 198 -5.29 10.48 17.67
C ASP A 198 -6.71 9.93 17.50
N LEU A 199 -6.84 8.80 16.83
CA LEU A 199 -8.13 8.12 16.63
C LEU A 199 -8.86 7.76 17.92
N LYS A 200 -8.19 7.76 19.09
CA LYS A 200 -8.85 7.50 20.37
C LYS A 200 -9.90 8.57 20.70
N LYS A 201 -9.77 9.79 20.15
CA LYS A 201 -10.76 10.85 20.27
C LYS A 201 -12.12 10.47 19.66
N LEU A 202 -12.14 9.50 18.73
CA LEU A 202 -13.38 8.96 18.14
C LEU A 202 -13.88 7.70 18.84
N ARG A 203 -13.23 7.30 19.95
CA ARG A 203 -13.69 6.15 20.74
C ARG A 203 -15.07 6.43 21.31
N GLY A 204 -16.07 5.64 20.88
CA GLY A 204 -17.47 5.81 21.28
C GLY A 204 -18.29 6.71 20.35
N ASP A 205 -17.67 7.51 19.49
CA ASP A 205 -18.39 8.30 18.49
C ASP A 205 -18.86 7.42 17.32
N THR A 206 -19.89 6.63 17.61
CA THR A 206 -20.48 5.73 16.61
C THR A 206 -21.12 6.50 15.44
N ALA A 207 -21.60 7.72 15.68
CA ALA A 207 -22.21 8.56 14.63
C ALA A 207 -21.15 8.97 13.61
N TYR A 208 -19.99 9.45 14.05
CA TYR A 208 -18.89 9.80 13.16
C TYR A 208 -18.33 8.57 12.41
N LEU A 209 -18.15 7.44 13.10
CA LEU A 209 -17.66 6.21 12.46
C LEU A 209 -18.64 5.66 11.42
N ASN A 210 -19.96 5.87 11.58
CA ASN A 210 -20.92 5.56 10.52
C ASN A 210 -20.74 6.49 9.31
N ARG A 211 -20.46 7.78 9.49
CA ARG A 211 -20.18 8.69 8.38
C ARG A 211 -18.91 8.27 7.62
N VAL A 212 -17.85 7.83 8.32
CA VAL A 212 -16.65 7.27 7.68
C VAL A 212 -17.01 6.06 6.80
N LEU A 213 -17.89 5.22 7.28
CA LEU A 213 -18.39 4.08 6.53
C LEU A 213 -19.30 4.49 5.36
N ASP A 214 -20.17 5.49 5.55
CA ASP A 214 -21.02 6.02 4.48
C ASP A 214 -20.17 6.59 3.33
N ALA A 215 -19.10 7.33 3.63
CA ALA A 215 -18.16 7.81 2.61
C ALA A 215 -17.45 6.66 1.88
N ASN A 216 -17.07 5.57 2.59
CA ASN A 216 -16.53 4.39 1.94
C ASN A 216 -17.56 3.74 1.00
N ILE A 217 -18.83 3.65 1.41
CA ILE A 217 -19.93 3.12 0.59
C ILE A 217 -20.15 4.00 -0.65
N GLU A 218 -20.09 5.34 -0.52
CA GLU A 218 -20.14 6.26 -1.67
C GLU A 218 -19.00 5.97 -2.66
N GLY A 219 -17.77 5.81 -2.18
CA GLY A 219 -16.62 5.45 -3.02
C GLY A 219 -16.81 4.11 -3.73
N TYR A 220 -17.28 3.08 -3.03
CA TYR A 220 -17.54 1.77 -3.64
C TYR A 220 -18.70 1.82 -4.65
N ARG A 221 -19.73 2.62 -4.37
CA ARG A 221 -20.83 2.85 -5.31
C ARG A 221 -20.33 3.50 -6.59
N ALA A 222 -19.52 4.55 -6.48
CA ALA A 222 -18.89 5.21 -7.62
C ALA A 222 -18.06 4.24 -8.48
N ILE A 223 -17.29 3.36 -7.83
CA ILE A 223 -16.48 2.33 -8.50
C ILE A 223 -17.36 1.31 -9.22
N ARG A 224 -18.38 0.78 -8.56
CA ARG A 224 -19.33 -0.19 -9.14
C ARG A 224 -20.09 0.40 -10.33
N ASP A 225 -20.61 1.61 -10.16
CA ASP A 225 -21.45 2.28 -11.18
C ASP A 225 -20.61 2.70 -12.41
N ALA A 226 -19.30 2.87 -12.26
CA ALA A 226 -18.34 3.01 -13.34
C ALA A 226 -17.98 1.68 -14.05
N GLY A 227 -18.59 0.55 -13.65
CA GLY A 227 -18.40 -0.76 -14.28
C GLY A 227 -17.23 -1.59 -13.72
N HIS A 228 -16.64 -1.18 -12.60
CA HIS A 228 -15.57 -1.94 -11.92
C HIS A 228 -16.15 -2.94 -10.93
N ALA A 229 -15.42 -4.03 -10.71
CA ALA A 229 -15.78 -5.02 -9.68
C ALA A 229 -15.38 -4.52 -8.29
N ILE A 230 -16.21 -4.80 -7.30
CA ILE A 230 -15.83 -4.55 -5.90
C ILE A 230 -14.97 -5.69 -5.39
N LEU A 231 -13.75 -5.35 -5.00
CA LEU A 231 -12.74 -6.29 -4.51
C LEU A 231 -12.12 -5.81 -3.18
N PRO A 232 -11.79 -6.75 -2.26
CA PRO A 232 -11.95 -8.19 -2.39
C PRO A 232 -13.43 -8.62 -2.47
N LYS A 233 -13.69 -9.83 -2.98
CA LYS A 233 -15.07 -10.33 -3.20
C LYS A 233 -15.93 -10.34 -1.93
N GLU A 234 -15.32 -10.42 -0.77
CA GLU A 234 -15.98 -10.35 0.52
C GLU A 234 -16.70 -9.01 0.76
N ASP A 235 -16.26 -7.96 0.06
CA ASP A 235 -16.83 -6.61 0.13
C ASP A 235 -17.90 -6.37 -0.96
N ALA A 236 -18.20 -7.34 -1.82
CA ALA A 236 -19.15 -7.17 -2.92
C ALA A 236 -20.57 -6.77 -2.47
N ASP A 237 -20.98 -7.20 -1.26
CA ASP A 237 -22.22 -6.78 -0.60
C ASP A 237 -22.01 -5.58 0.34
N PHE A 238 -21.30 -4.56 -0.13
CA PHE A 238 -20.89 -3.40 0.69
C PHE A 238 -22.06 -2.54 1.18
N GLU A 239 -23.22 -2.61 0.56
CA GLU A 239 -24.44 -1.92 1.01
C GLU A 239 -25.22 -2.75 2.05
N GLY A 240 -24.86 -4.03 2.23
CA GLY A 240 -25.51 -4.94 3.15
C GLY A 240 -25.19 -4.67 4.62
N GLU A 241 -26.13 -5.06 5.49
CA GLU A 241 -26.00 -4.87 6.96
C GLU A 241 -24.78 -5.61 7.54
N LYS A 242 -24.43 -6.76 6.98
CA LYS A 242 -23.26 -7.56 7.41
C LYS A 242 -21.96 -6.80 7.19
N TYR A 243 -21.78 -6.17 6.02
CA TYR A 243 -20.62 -5.36 5.70
C TYR A 243 -20.53 -4.17 6.68
N ARG A 244 -21.63 -3.41 6.84
CA ARG A 244 -21.71 -2.29 7.76
C ARG A 244 -21.33 -2.66 9.19
N LYS A 245 -21.88 -3.74 9.74
CA LYS A 245 -21.54 -4.23 11.08
C LYS A 245 -20.07 -4.62 11.21
N THR A 246 -19.50 -5.27 10.19
CA THR A 246 -18.11 -5.73 10.19
C THR A 246 -17.14 -4.55 10.15
N CYS A 247 -17.34 -3.60 9.25
CA CYS A 247 -16.49 -2.41 9.11
C CYS A 247 -16.61 -1.49 10.34
N LEU A 248 -17.82 -1.31 10.89
CA LEU A 248 -18.00 -0.52 12.10
C LEU A 248 -17.25 -1.14 13.31
N ARG A 249 -17.28 -2.47 13.46
CA ARG A 249 -16.49 -3.16 14.49
C ARG A 249 -15.00 -2.95 14.28
N PHE A 250 -14.53 -3.03 13.03
CA PHE A 250 -13.14 -2.77 12.68
C PHE A 250 -12.73 -1.34 13.04
N PHE A 251 -13.49 -0.31 12.65
CA PHE A 251 -13.19 1.08 12.99
C PHE A 251 -13.22 1.32 14.50
N LYS A 252 -14.18 0.74 15.22
CA LYS A 252 -14.21 0.81 16.69
C LYS A 252 -12.97 0.20 17.33
N LEU A 253 -12.50 -0.94 16.82
CA LEU A 253 -11.26 -1.57 17.28
C LEU A 253 -10.04 -0.67 17.02
N MET A 254 -9.97 -0.06 15.84
CA MET A 254 -8.91 0.89 15.49
C MET A 254 -8.88 2.09 16.45
N CYS A 255 -10.06 2.65 16.78
CA CYS A 255 -10.16 3.76 17.73
C CYS A 255 -9.90 3.35 19.21
N ALA A 256 -10.11 2.08 19.56
CA ALA A 256 -9.92 1.60 20.92
C ALA A 256 -8.50 1.16 21.27
N THR A 257 -7.66 0.88 20.26
CA THR A 257 -6.36 0.21 20.44
C THR A 257 -5.22 0.97 19.78
N SER A 258 -3.98 0.57 20.10
CA SER A 258 -2.78 1.08 19.42
C SER A 258 -2.67 0.64 17.96
N LEU A 259 -3.51 -0.29 17.50
CA LEU A 259 -3.57 -0.70 16.10
C LEU A 259 -3.97 0.46 15.19
N GLY A 260 -4.93 1.29 15.61
CA GLY A 260 -5.35 2.46 14.85
C GLY A 260 -4.20 3.44 14.59
N LYS A 261 -3.38 3.69 15.60
CA LYS A 261 -2.18 4.52 15.42
C LYS A 261 -1.25 3.92 14.36
N LEU A 262 -0.88 2.66 14.50
CA LEU A 262 0.10 2.00 13.64
C LEU A 262 -0.41 1.76 12.21
N CYS A 263 -1.67 1.32 12.07
CA CYS A 263 -2.21 0.87 10.78
C CYS A 263 -2.85 2.01 9.96
N ALA A 264 -3.26 3.10 10.61
CA ALA A 264 -3.92 4.22 9.94
C ALA A 264 -3.20 5.55 10.22
N SER A 265 -3.14 6.00 11.49
CA SER A 265 -2.66 7.35 11.80
C SER A 265 -1.20 7.57 11.46
N ASP A 266 -0.30 6.62 11.78
CA ASP A 266 1.13 6.77 11.47
C ASP A 266 1.35 6.88 9.96
N HIS A 267 0.57 6.15 9.14
CA HIS A 267 0.67 6.26 7.69
C HIS A 267 0.06 7.58 7.20
N ALA A 268 -1.17 7.89 7.54
CA ALA A 268 -1.86 9.10 7.11
C ALA A 268 -1.06 10.36 7.47
N MET A 269 -0.58 10.47 8.72
CA MET A 269 0.14 11.65 9.20
C MET A 269 1.58 11.77 8.64
N ASN A 270 2.22 10.67 8.25
CA ASN A 270 3.56 10.69 7.66
C ASN A 270 3.58 10.70 6.13
N ALA A 271 2.43 10.55 5.48
CA ALA A 271 2.28 10.48 4.03
C ALA A 271 1.14 11.36 3.51
N ILE A 272 1.03 12.58 4.05
CA ILE A 272 -0.03 13.55 3.71
C ILE A 272 -0.03 13.84 2.21
N ASP A 273 1.14 14.02 1.61
CA ASP A 273 1.34 14.21 0.18
C ASP A 273 0.76 13.06 -0.66
N GLU A 274 0.98 11.81 -0.23
CA GLU A 274 0.44 10.61 -0.86
C GLU A 274 -1.09 10.55 -0.73
N MET A 275 -1.62 10.78 0.47
CA MET A 275 -3.06 10.74 0.72
C MET A 275 -3.79 11.87 -0.05
N SER A 276 -3.20 13.07 -0.11
CA SER A 276 -3.77 14.18 -0.89
C SER A 276 -3.81 13.85 -2.38
N ALA A 277 -2.76 13.25 -2.93
CA ALA A 277 -2.73 12.84 -4.33
C ALA A 277 -3.75 11.72 -4.61
N LEU A 278 -3.83 10.70 -3.75
CA LEU A 278 -4.83 9.63 -3.88
C LEU A 278 -6.26 10.17 -3.81
N ASN A 279 -6.54 11.08 -2.88
CA ASN A 279 -7.87 11.70 -2.75
C ASN A 279 -8.24 12.49 -4.01
N ARG A 280 -7.32 13.32 -4.50
CA ARG A 280 -7.52 14.09 -5.75
C ARG A 280 -7.84 13.17 -6.93
N ASP A 281 -7.06 12.11 -7.09
CA ASP A 281 -7.21 11.23 -8.24
C ASP A 281 -8.46 10.32 -8.13
N LEU A 282 -8.87 9.93 -6.92
CA LEU A 282 -10.16 9.28 -6.67
C LEU A 282 -11.34 10.22 -6.97
N LYS A 283 -11.30 11.48 -6.51
CA LYS A 283 -12.35 12.46 -6.80
C LYS A 283 -12.45 12.72 -8.31
N LYS A 284 -11.32 12.84 -8.99
CA LYS A 284 -11.31 12.94 -10.45
C LYS A 284 -12.03 11.76 -11.09
N PHE A 285 -11.72 10.53 -10.63
CA PHE A 285 -12.42 9.32 -11.11
C PHE A 285 -13.93 9.38 -10.81
N PHE A 286 -14.34 9.82 -9.62
CA PHE A 286 -15.76 9.97 -9.27
C PHE A 286 -16.47 11.00 -10.15
N ASP A 287 -15.85 12.17 -10.36
CA ASP A 287 -16.40 13.25 -11.16
C ASP A 287 -16.53 12.84 -12.64
N GLU A 288 -15.52 12.19 -13.21
CA GLU A 288 -15.53 11.69 -14.59
C GLU A 288 -16.61 10.65 -14.84
N ASN A 289 -17.06 9.94 -13.79
CA ASN A 289 -18.14 8.95 -13.86
C ASN A 289 -19.48 9.48 -13.32
N GLY A 290 -19.61 10.79 -13.05
CA GLY A 290 -20.84 11.41 -12.61
C GLY A 290 -21.36 10.94 -11.25
N ALA A 291 -20.48 10.45 -10.38
CA ALA A 291 -20.86 9.92 -9.07
C ALA A 291 -21.20 11.04 -8.07
N ALA A 292 -22.15 10.77 -7.18
CA ALA A 292 -22.45 11.65 -6.05
C ALA A 292 -21.75 11.09 -4.79
N TYR A 293 -20.94 11.94 -4.11
CA TYR A 293 -20.19 11.56 -2.91
C TYR A 293 -20.20 12.65 -1.81
N PRO A 294 -21.39 13.14 -1.39
CA PRO A 294 -21.50 14.27 -0.47
C PRO A 294 -20.95 14.00 0.92
N VAL A 295 -21.02 12.75 1.44
CA VAL A 295 -20.47 12.42 2.75
C VAL A 295 -18.94 12.41 2.70
N TRP A 296 -18.35 11.92 1.60
CA TRP A 296 -16.91 12.01 1.35
C TRP A 296 -16.42 13.45 1.36
N GLN A 297 -17.09 14.34 0.60
CA GLN A 297 -16.75 15.77 0.55
C GLN A 297 -16.86 16.44 1.92
N ALA A 298 -17.89 16.10 2.69
CA ALA A 298 -18.06 16.62 4.04
C ALA A 298 -16.93 16.18 4.99
N LEU A 299 -16.51 14.91 4.93
CA LEU A 299 -15.38 14.42 5.74
C LEU A 299 -14.04 15.00 5.28
N GLU A 300 -13.84 15.17 3.98
CA GLU A 300 -12.68 15.85 3.42
C GLU A 300 -12.58 17.31 3.93
N ALA A 301 -13.70 18.04 3.92
CA ALA A 301 -13.74 19.40 4.46
C ALA A 301 -13.39 19.46 5.96
N GLU A 302 -13.82 18.46 6.73
CA GLU A 302 -13.48 18.33 8.15
C GLU A 302 -12.00 17.96 8.38
N ALA A 303 -11.35 17.29 7.42
CA ALA A 303 -9.92 17.00 7.43
C ALA A 303 -9.07 18.28 7.24
N GLY A 304 -9.66 19.32 6.65
CA GLY A 304 -9.22 20.72 6.63
C GLY A 304 -7.78 20.90 6.17
N ARG A 305 -6.93 21.43 7.06
CA ARG A 305 -5.55 21.85 6.80
C ARG A 305 -4.60 20.78 6.21
N TYR A 306 -4.96 19.51 6.27
CA TYR A 306 -4.10 18.41 5.81
C TYR A 306 -4.24 18.09 4.32
N LEU A 307 -5.35 18.49 3.68
CA LEU A 307 -5.68 18.11 2.30
C LEU A 307 -5.84 19.31 1.36
N GLN A 308 -5.37 20.47 1.78
CA GLN A 308 -5.36 21.70 0.97
C GLN A 308 -4.26 21.71 -0.06
#